data_16abaf00a621f24815f2cdc3a6c3b25a
#
_entry.id   16abaf00a621f24815f2cdc3a6c3b25a
#
_cell.length_a   1.000
_cell.length_b   1.000
_cell.length_c   1.000
_cell.angle_alpha   90.00
_cell.angle_beta   90.00
_cell.angle_gamma   90.00
#
_symmetry.space_group_name_H-M   'P 1'
#
loop_
_entity.id
_entity.type
_entity.pdbx_description
1 polymer ?
#
loop_
_entity_poly.entity_id
_entity_poly.type
_entity_poly.pdbx_seq_one_letter_code
_entity_poly.pdbx_strand_id
1 'polypeptide(L)'
;MATSLTSSRSRGSCSSPSIPLGRSSSIPYREGPLDYQPAIECDCGNKAARWISWSNANPGRRYVKCMRDRFPNRCNLFEFVDDPTPPHLAQLIIDLRDAVLSLKKEKQVVCTERDDLEMARIADYAEMEPLRRALPIVDK
;
A
#
# COMPACT_ATOMS: atom_id res chain seq x y z
N MET A 1 -38.33 -7.18 -27.61
CA MET A 1 -37.06 -6.43 -27.31
C MET A 1 -36.60 -6.82 -25.91
N ALA A 2 -35.63 -7.71 -25.82
CA ALA A 2 -35.09 -8.18 -24.54
C ALA A 2 -33.77 -7.45 -24.26
N THR A 3 -33.75 -6.61 -23.24
CA THR A 3 -32.54 -5.92 -22.77
C THR A 3 -31.77 -6.82 -21.81
N SER A 4 -30.62 -7.32 -22.27
CA SER A 4 -29.70 -8.10 -21.49
C SER A 4 -28.91 -7.17 -20.56
N LEU A 5 -29.14 -7.26 -19.25
CA LEU A 5 -28.35 -6.59 -18.22
C LEU A 5 -27.12 -7.47 -17.89
N THR A 6 -25.98 -7.15 -18.49
CA THR A 6 -24.70 -7.72 -18.10
C THR A 6 -24.20 -6.99 -16.85
N SER A 7 -24.39 -7.62 -15.70
CA SER A 7 -23.81 -7.15 -14.43
C SER A 7 -22.30 -7.48 -14.40
N SER A 8 -21.47 -6.50 -14.70
CA SER A 8 -20.03 -6.57 -14.52
C SER A 8 -19.70 -6.50 -13.02
N ARG A 9 -19.50 -7.64 -12.38
CA ARG A 9 -18.93 -7.67 -11.02
C ARG A 9 -17.46 -7.28 -11.10
N SER A 10 -17.16 -6.04 -10.73
CA SER A 10 -15.79 -5.60 -10.41
C SER A 10 -15.20 -6.51 -9.34
N ARG A 11 -14.23 -7.32 -9.72
CA ARG A 11 -13.40 -8.08 -8.77
C ARG A 11 -12.53 -7.07 -8.04
N GLY A 12 -12.86 -6.80 -6.79
CA GLY A 12 -12.04 -5.98 -5.90
C GLY A 12 -10.72 -6.68 -5.66
N SER A 13 -9.70 -6.31 -6.42
CA SER A 13 -8.33 -6.78 -6.19
C SER A 13 -7.84 -6.29 -4.83
N CYS A 14 -7.38 -7.19 -3.96
CA CYS A 14 -6.69 -6.86 -2.72
C CYS A 14 -5.27 -6.31 -2.96
N SER A 15 -4.89 -6.14 -4.22
CA SER A 15 -3.58 -5.58 -4.60
C SER A 15 -3.46 -4.17 -4.09
N SER A 16 -2.67 -3.97 -3.06
CA SER A 16 -2.19 -2.64 -2.67
C SER A 16 -1.33 -2.09 -3.81
N PRO A 17 -1.47 -0.82 -4.19
CA PRO A 17 -0.60 -0.21 -5.17
C PRO A 17 0.84 -0.34 -4.69
N SER A 18 1.67 -1.03 -5.46
CA SER A 18 3.11 -1.15 -5.22
C SER A 18 3.73 0.23 -5.41
N ILE A 19 4.08 0.90 -4.32
CA ILE A 19 4.90 2.10 -4.38
C ILE A 19 6.34 1.63 -4.54
N PRO A 20 7.00 1.91 -5.68
CA PRO A 20 8.41 1.55 -5.85
C PRO A 20 9.28 2.46 -4.99
N LEU A 21 10.23 1.86 -4.34
CA LEU A 21 11.39 2.46 -3.67
C LEU A 21 11.12 3.44 -2.52
N GLY A 22 11.19 2.93 -1.33
CA GLY A 22 11.34 3.73 -0.13
C GLY A 22 10.46 3.16 0.97
N ARG A 23 10.90 3.29 2.18
CA ARG A 23 10.24 2.88 3.42
C ARG A 23 8.72 2.97 3.30
N SER A 24 8.02 1.87 3.48
CA SER A 24 6.56 1.82 3.34
C SER A 24 5.92 2.84 4.29
N SER A 25 5.28 3.86 3.72
CA SER A 25 4.51 4.82 4.49
C SER A 25 3.25 4.15 5.05
N SER A 26 2.86 4.52 6.27
CA SER A 26 1.61 4.07 6.88
C SER A 26 0.40 4.49 6.06
N ILE A 27 0.50 5.64 5.39
CA ILE A 27 -0.51 6.19 4.48
C ILE A 27 0.14 6.59 3.14
N PRO A 28 -0.62 6.62 2.03
CA PRO A 28 -0.12 7.15 0.77
C PRO A 28 0.23 8.65 0.87
N TYR A 29 1.31 9.07 0.23
CA TYR A 29 1.61 10.50 0.08
C TYR A 29 0.64 11.14 -0.92
N ARG A 30 0.20 12.36 -0.64
CA ARG A 30 -0.60 13.17 -1.57
C ARG A 30 0.25 13.77 -2.67
N GLU A 31 1.49 14.09 -2.36
CA GLU A 31 2.50 14.62 -3.27
C GLU A 31 3.66 13.63 -3.36
N GLY A 32 4.21 13.45 -4.54
CA GLY A 32 5.41 12.64 -4.70
C GLY A 32 6.61 13.26 -4.01
N PRO A 33 7.63 12.45 -3.68
CA PRO A 33 8.81 12.94 -2.96
C PRO A 33 9.57 14.09 -3.67
N LEU A 34 9.39 14.22 -4.97
CA LEU A 34 10.03 15.26 -5.79
C LEU A 34 9.05 16.37 -6.24
N ASP A 35 7.75 16.26 -5.94
CA ASP A 35 6.71 17.15 -6.45
C ASP A 35 6.47 18.38 -5.56
N TYR A 36 7.45 18.80 -4.76
CA TYR A 36 7.36 19.93 -3.86
C TYR A 36 8.12 21.17 -4.38
N GLN A 37 7.70 22.34 -3.92
CA GLN A 37 8.34 23.64 -4.17
C GLN A 37 8.45 24.45 -2.85
N PRO A 38 9.48 25.31 -2.70
CA PRO A 38 10.65 25.42 -3.58
C PRO A 38 11.52 24.17 -3.54
N ALA A 39 12.26 23.91 -4.62
CA ALA A 39 13.17 22.79 -4.68
C ALA A 39 14.35 22.96 -3.74
N ILE A 40 14.70 21.93 -2.99
CA ILE A 40 15.94 21.85 -2.21
C ILE A 40 16.91 20.98 -2.99
N GLU A 41 18.04 21.57 -3.36
CA GLU A 41 19.07 20.86 -4.11
C GLU A 41 20.08 20.20 -3.16
N CYS A 42 20.54 19.02 -3.56
CA CYS A 42 21.59 18.29 -2.90
C CYS A 42 22.96 18.70 -3.46
N ASP A 43 24.03 18.53 -2.72
CA ASP A 43 25.40 18.78 -3.17
C ASP A 43 25.77 18.00 -4.45
N CYS A 44 25.04 16.95 -4.80
CA CYS A 44 25.20 16.22 -6.05
C CYS A 44 24.47 16.86 -7.26
N GLY A 45 23.89 18.04 -7.10
CA GLY A 45 23.15 18.76 -8.15
C GLY A 45 21.77 18.23 -8.47
N ASN A 46 21.26 17.26 -7.69
CA ASN A 46 19.91 16.75 -7.88
C ASN A 46 18.96 17.29 -6.82
N LYS A 47 17.69 17.43 -7.16
CA LYS A 47 16.64 17.76 -6.21
C LYS A 47 16.58 16.67 -5.11
N ALA A 48 16.62 17.09 -3.85
CA ALA A 48 16.47 16.19 -2.73
C ALA A 48 15.03 15.66 -2.64
N ALA A 49 14.87 14.41 -2.23
CA ALA A 49 13.54 13.85 -2.00
C ALA A 49 13.01 14.27 -0.63
N ARG A 50 11.76 14.75 -0.59
CA ARG A 50 11.05 15.10 0.63
C ARG A 50 10.20 13.94 1.12
N TRP A 51 10.37 13.56 2.37
CA TRP A 51 9.70 12.45 3.01
C TRP A 51 9.03 12.88 4.31
N ILE A 52 8.11 12.05 4.80
CA ILE A 52 7.51 12.20 6.13
C ILE A 52 8.12 11.14 7.04
N SER A 53 8.56 11.54 8.22
CA SER A 53 9.05 10.62 9.24
C SER A 53 7.87 9.94 9.97
N TRP A 54 7.96 8.62 10.06
CA TRP A 54 7.03 7.78 10.82
C TRP A 54 7.72 7.15 12.05
N SER A 55 8.85 7.72 12.48
CA SER A 55 9.56 7.25 13.67
C SER A 55 8.88 7.76 14.95
N ASN A 56 9.11 7.08 16.06
CA ASN A 56 8.59 7.53 17.36
C ASN A 56 9.23 8.83 17.82
N ALA A 57 10.48 9.09 17.44
CA ALA A 57 11.20 10.31 17.81
C ALA A 57 10.76 11.55 17.03
N ASN A 58 10.32 11.39 15.79
CA ASN A 58 9.97 12.51 14.91
C ASN A 58 8.72 12.19 14.07
N PRO A 59 7.57 11.88 14.69
CA PRO A 59 6.37 11.50 13.96
C PRO A 59 5.79 12.68 13.19
N GLY A 60 5.47 12.46 11.92
CA GLY A 60 4.82 13.45 11.06
C GLY A 60 5.74 14.55 10.53
N ARG A 61 7.00 14.66 10.97
CA ARG A 61 7.94 15.68 10.47
C ARG A 61 8.39 15.36 9.04
N ARG A 62 8.37 16.37 8.19
CA ARG A 62 8.95 16.27 6.86
C ARG A 62 10.47 16.42 6.95
N TYR A 63 11.17 15.65 6.15
CA TYR A 63 12.61 15.75 6.00
C TYR A 63 13.00 15.59 4.52
N VAL A 64 14.12 16.18 4.16
CA VAL A 64 14.72 16.01 2.84
C VAL A 64 15.94 15.11 2.92
N LYS A 65 16.13 14.32 1.89
CA LYS A 65 17.23 13.37 1.81
C LYS A 65 17.70 13.22 0.37
N CYS A 66 19.00 13.01 0.20
CA CYS A 66 19.55 12.68 -1.12
C CYS A 66 18.94 11.37 -1.65
N MET A 67 18.49 11.36 -2.91
CA MET A 67 17.98 10.15 -3.59
C MET A 67 19.07 9.10 -3.79
N ARG A 68 20.33 9.50 -3.80
CA ARG A 68 21.51 8.65 -4.04
C ARG A 68 22.13 8.11 -2.76
N ASP A 69 21.42 8.11 -1.64
CA ASP A 69 21.95 7.66 -0.34
C ASP A 69 22.41 6.20 -0.29
N ARG A 70 21.96 5.38 -1.24
CA ARG A 70 22.33 3.96 -1.38
C ARG A 70 23.53 3.71 -2.31
N PHE A 71 24.03 4.74 -2.97
CA PHE A 71 25.15 4.60 -3.89
C PHE A 71 26.48 4.97 -3.23
N PRO A 72 27.63 4.44 -3.70
CA PRO A 72 28.95 4.73 -3.13
C PRO A 72 29.31 6.22 -3.09
N ASN A 73 28.86 6.99 -4.09
CA ASN A 73 29.06 8.44 -4.21
C ASN A 73 27.87 9.23 -3.66
N ARG A 74 27.35 8.81 -2.51
CA ARG A 74 26.21 9.45 -1.87
C ARG A 74 26.58 10.81 -1.27
N CYS A 75 25.64 11.77 -1.36
CA CYS A 75 25.66 12.94 -0.49
C CYS A 75 25.05 12.56 0.87
N ASN A 76 25.52 13.22 1.92
CA ASN A 76 24.97 13.01 3.26
C ASN A 76 23.82 13.98 3.60
N LEU A 77 23.19 14.59 2.59
CA LEU A 77 22.07 15.48 2.85
C LEU A 77 20.95 14.73 3.58
N PHE A 78 20.68 15.15 4.78
CA PHE A 78 19.52 14.78 5.58
C PHE A 78 19.19 15.96 6.49
N GLU A 79 18.02 16.57 6.31
CA GLU A 79 17.58 17.73 7.07
C GLU A 79 16.08 17.68 7.33
N PHE A 80 15.66 18.01 8.53
CA PHE A 80 14.24 18.20 8.81
C PHE A 80 13.79 19.59 8.32
N VAL A 81 12.68 19.60 7.60
CA VAL A 81 12.05 20.84 7.07
C VAL A 81 11.15 21.48 8.12
N ASP A 82 10.51 20.65 8.95
CA ASP A 82 9.58 21.10 9.97
C ASP A 82 10.22 21.14 11.36
N ASP A 83 9.71 22.01 12.22
CA ASP A 83 10.02 22.02 13.65
C ASP A 83 9.60 20.70 14.33
N PRO A 84 10.11 20.40 15.52
CA PRO A 84 9.69 19.24 16.29
C PRO A 84 8.18 19.25 16.54
N THR A 85 7.53 18.10 16.31
CA THR A 85 6.09 17.96 16.54
C THR A 85 5.78 18.11 18.04
N PRO A 86 4.79 18.92 18.42
CA PRO A 86 4.37 19.05 19.81
C PRO A 86 4.02 17.69 20.43
N PRO A 87 4.34 17.43 21.70
CA PRO A 87 4.23 16.10 22.31
C PRO A 87 2.86 15.44 22.17
N HIS A 88 1.78 16.18 22.36
CA HIS A 88 0.42 15.66 22.25
C HIS A 88 0.06 15.26 20.81
N LEU A 89 0.51 16.03 19.81
CA LEU A 89 0.32 15.69 18.41
C LEU A 89 1.23 14.54 17.99
N ALA A 90 2.45 14.48 18.51
CA ALA A 90 3.36 13.38 18.28
C ALA A 90 2.74 12.05 18.74
N GLN A 91 2.17 12.01 19.94
CA GLN A 91 1.51 10.83 20.46
C GLN A 91 0.30 10.45 19.60
N LEU A 92 -0.55 11.39 19.24
CA LEU A 92 -1.71 11.16 18.38
C LEU A 92 -1.30 10.56 17.02
N ILE A 93 -0.24 11.08 16.40
CA ILE A 93 0.26 10.57 15.10
C ILE A 93 0.79 9.14 15.26
N ILE A 94 1.47 8.83 16.37
CA ILE A 94 1.96 7.49 16.68
C ILE A 94 0.78 6.52 16.81
N ASP A 95 -0.22 6.86 17.60
CA ASP A 95 -1.39 6.03 17.85
C ASP A 95 -2.18 5.77 16.55
N LEU A 96 -2.38 6.80 15.73
CA LEU A 96 -3.04 6.65 14.43
C LEU A 96 -2.21 5.81 13.45
N ARG A 97 -0.89 5.98 13.40
CA ARG A 97 0.02 5.14 12.61
C ARG A 97 -0.13 3.68 12.99
N ASP A 98 -0.09 3.40 14.28
CA ASP A 98 -0.13 2.03 14.80
C ASP A 98 -1.49 1.37 14.55
N ALA A 99 -2.58 2.13 14.69
CA ALA A 99 -3.91 1.67 14.30
C ALA A 99 -4.01 1.35 12.80
N VAL A 100 -3.46 2.21 11.93
CA VAL A 100 -3.43 1.95 10.48
C VAL A 100 -2.60 0.71 10.15
N LEU A 101 -1.47 0.51 10.80
CA LEU A 101 -0.62 -0.67 10.58
C LEU A 101 -1.32 -1.96 11.03
N SER A 102 -2.03 -1.94 12.17
CA SER A 102 -2.85 -3.06 12.65
C SER A 102 -3.95 -3.40 11.65
N LEU A 103 -4.73 -2.42 11.23
CA LEU A 103 -5.79 -2.61 10.24
C LEU A 103 -5.28 -3.14 8.90
N LYS A 104 -4.12 -2.69 8.45
CA LYS A 104 -3.49 -3.22 7.23
C LYS A 104 -3.13 -4.69 7.38
N LYS A 105 -2.60 -5.08 8.55
CA LYS A 105 -2.26 -6.47 8.85
C LYS A 105 -3.51 -7.35 8.89
N GLU A 106 -4.55 -6.92 9.59
CA GLU A 106 -5.84 -7.61 9.66
C GLU A 106 -6.46 -7.77 8.28
N LYS A 107 -6.48 -6.68 7.48
CA LYS A 107 -6.95 -6.74 6.10
C LYS A 107 -6.18 -7.76 5.27
N GLN A 108 -4.86 -7.83 5.42
CA GLN A 108 -4.04 -8.79 4.69
C GLN A 108 -4.41 -10.24 5.04
N VAL A 109 -4.65 -10.54 6.31
CA VAL A 109 -5.10 -11.85 6.77
C VAL A 109 -6.43 -12.22 6.12
N VAL A 110 -7.44 -11.34 6.22
CA VAL A 110 -8.76 -11.58 5.62
C VAL A 110 -8.69 -11.75 4.09
N CYS A 111 -7.82 -10.99 3.42
CA CYS A 111 -7.61 -11.16 1.98
C CYS A 111 -7.01 -12.53 1.65
N THR A 112 -6.04 -13.00 2.42
CA THR A 112 -5.44 -14.32 2.23
C THR A 112 -6.46 -15.42 2.44
N GLU A 113 -7.21 -15.39 3.55
CA GLU A 113 -8.27 -16.35 3.85
C GLU A 113 -9.35 -16.40 2.74
N ARG A 114 -9.74 -15.24 2.23
CA ARG A 114 -10.68 -15.16 1.11
C ARG A 114 -10.14 -15.82 -0.15
N ASP A 115 -8.88 -15.56 -0.48
CA ASP A 115 -8.25 -16.11 -1.68
C ASP A 115 -8.08 -17.64 -1.57
N ASP A 116 -7.76 -18.15 -0.38
CA ASP A 116 -7.67 -19.58 -0.08
C ASP A 116 -9.04 -20.26 -0.23
N LEU A 117 -10.10 -19.64 0.29
CA LEU A 117 -11.48 -20.15 0.14
C LEU A 117 -11.94 -20.12 -1.33
N GLU A 118 -11.57 -19.11 -2.09
CA GLU A 118 -11.89 -19.05 -3.52
C GLU A 118 -11.16 -20.15 -4.31
N MET A 119 -9.90 -20.41 -3.98
CA MET A 119 -9.13 -21.51 -4.58
C MET A 119 -9.72 -22.87 -4.23
N ALA A 120 -10.10 -23.12 -2.98
CA ALA A 120 -10.76 -24.35 -2.57
C ALA A 120 -12.08 -24.55 -3.34
N ARG A 121 -12.90 -23.51 -3.46
CA ARG A 121 -14.15 -23.57 -4.21
C ARG A 121 -13.94 -23.90 -5.70
N ILE A 122 -12.89 -23.35 -6.31
CA ILE A 122 -12.52 -23.67 -7.71
C ILE A 122 -12.12 -25.15 -7.84
N ALA A 123 -11.36 -25.66 -6.88
CA ALA A 123 -10.94 -27.06 -6.84
C ALA A 123 -12.16 -27.99 -6.71
N ASP A 124 -13.08 -27.71 -5.78
CA ASP A 124 -14.32 -28.48 -5.60
C ASP A 124 -15.18 -28.49 -6.89
N TYR A 125 -15.26 -27.34 -7.57
CA TYR A 125 -15.99 -27.23 -8.83
C TYR A 125 -15.37 -28.11 -9.94
N ALA A 126 -14.05 -28.12 -10.02
CA ALA A 126 -13.33 -28.93 -11.00
C ALA A 126 -13.50 -30.44 -10.72
N GLU A 127 -13.56 -30.86 -9.47
CA GLU A 127 -13.79 -32.23 -9.06
C GLU A 127 -15.25 -32.68 -9.33
N MET A 128 -16.22 -31.77 -9.10
CA MET A 128 -17.65 -32.08 -9.30
C MET A 128 -18.08 -32.13 -10.78
N GLU A 129 -17.41 -31.40 -11.65
CA GLU A 129 -17.81 -31.27 -13.06
C GLU A 129 -17.85 -32.65 -13.83
N PRO A 130 -16.86 -33.56 -13.69
CA PRO A 130 -16.94 -34.88 -14.34
C PRO A 130 -18.06 -35.74 -13.76
N LEU A 131 -18.33 -35.66 -12.46
CA LEU A 131 -19.43 -36.38 -11.82
C LEU A 131 -20.80 -35.92 -12.33
N ARG A 132 -20.96 -34.60 -12.52
CA ARG A 132 -22.18 -34.00 -13.04
C ARG A 132 -22.45 -34.42 -14.48
N ARG A 133 -21.42 -34.59 -15.32
CA ARG A 133 -21.53 -35.10 -16.70
C ARG A 133 -21.86 -36.57 -16.76
N ALA A 134 -21.48 -37.33 -15.74
CA ALA A 134 -21.73 -38.79 -15.69
C ALA A 134 -23.16 -39.15 -15.24
N LEU A 135 -23.91 -38.22 -14.67
CA LEU A 135 -25.30 -38.43 -14.24
C LEU A 135 -26.23 -38.49 -15.47
N PRO A 136 -27.03 -39.57 -15.67
CA PRO A 136 -27.99 -39.61 -16.75
C PRO A 136 -29.08 -38.54 -16.56
N ILE A 137 -29.40 -37.85 -17.64
CA ILE A 137 -30.56 -36.97 -17.70
C ILE A 137 -31.81 -37.86 -17.54
N VAL A 138 -32.45 -37.80 -16.38
CA VAL A 138 -33.75 -38.44 -16.17
C VAL A 138 -34.78 -37.55 -16.81
N ASP A 139 -35.10 -37.76 -18.10
CA ASP A 139 -36.25 -37.14 -18.73
C ASP A 139 -37.53 -37.72 -18.11
N LYS A 140 -38.38 -36.79 -17.60
CA LYS A 140 -39.75 -37.12 -17.18
C LYS A 140 -40.71 -36.87 -18.30
#